data_5ac329a900c19687e4daafb24884ce62
#
_entry.id   5ac329a900c19687e4daafb24884ce62
#
_cell.length_a   1.000
_cell.length_b   1.000
_cell.length_c   1.000
_cell.angle_alpha   90.00
_cell.angle_beta   90.00
_cell.angle_gamma   90.00
#
_symmetry.space_group_name_H-M   'P 1'
#
loop_
_entity.id
_entity.type
_entity.pdbx_description
1 polymer ?
#
loop_
_entity_poly.entity_id
_entity_poly.type
_entity_poly.pdbx_seq_one_letter_code
_entity_poly.pdbx_strand_id
1 'polypeptide(L)'
;VNIKAADNFVKYISSLSKKRRNTNNYQNIGGFGSITNIPKKLKNPKLVASTDGVGTKIEIANELKKFNTIGIDLVAMCVNDLIVQGAKPAFFLDYIAINKLKINKVKKILDGIVKGCKIANCSLVGGEMAEMPGTYAKNKFDLAGFAVGFVERENLLVKDKVKSGDILLAVPSSGLHSNGYSLVRKIFKNKKIPPLIKKELIKPTKIYVKEINKINRNNLINGCANITGGG
;
A
#
# COMPACT_ATOMS: atom_id res chain seq x y z
N VAL A 1 -16.35 21.77 -8.17
CA VAL A 1 -15.12 21.48 -7.41
C VAL A 1 -14.89 22.60 -6.41
N ASN A 2 -14.72 22.28 -5.12
CA ASN A 2 -14.46 23.28 -4.08
C ASN A 2 -12.93 23.49 -3.93
N ILE A 3 -12.38 24.49 -4.63
CA ILE A 3 -10.94 24.80 -4.68
C ILE A 3 -10.37 25.03 -3.27
N LYS A 4 -11.06 25.82 -2.40
CA LYS A 4 -10.61 26.04 -1.01
C LYS A 4 -10.49 24.75 -0.19
N ALA A 5 -11.39 23.78 -0.43
CA ALA A 5 -11.34 22.49 0.24
C ALA A 5 -10.13 21.66 -0.27
N ALA A 6 -9.84 21.73 -1.57
CA ALA A 6 -8.68 21.09 -2.17
C ALA A 6 -7.36 21.68 -1.62
N ASP A 7 -7.22 23.01 -1.57
CA ASP A 7 -6.03 23.68 -1.03
C ASP A 7 -5.76 23.34 0.44
N ASN A 8 -6.81 23.35 1.27
CA ASN A 8 -6.68 22.96 2.68
C ASN A 8 -6.28 21.50 2.83
N PHE A 9 -6.70 20.66 1.89
CA PHE A 9 -6.35 19.25 1.86
C PHE A 9 -4.88 19.03 1.45
N VAL A 10 -4.38 19.74 0.45
CA VAL A 10 -2.96 19.72 0.07
C VAL A 10 -2.08 20.18 1.24
N LYS A 11 -2.46 21.23 1.96
CA LYS A 11 -1.76 21.69 3.18
C LYS A 11 -1.74 20.60 4.27
N TYR A 12 -2.84 19.87 4.44
CA TYR A 12 -2.91 18.75 5.38
C TYR A 12 -1.92 17.64 5.01
N ILE A 13 -1.89 17.20 3.74
CA ILE A 13 -0.95 16.18 3.25
C ILE A 13 0.50 16.65 3.45
N SER A 14 0.82 17.87 3.07
CA SER A 14 2.15 18.47 3.28
C SER A 14 2.56 18.46 4.75
N SER A 15 1.62 18.69 5.68
CA SER A 15 1.91 18.63 7.13
C SER A 15 2.22 17.22 7.63
N LEU A 16 1.58 16.20 7.04
CA LEU A 16 1.84 14.80 7.38
C LEU A 16 3.24 14.34 6.91
N SER A 17 3.69 14.83 5.75
CA SER A 17 5.01 14.48 5.20
C SER A 17 6.15 15.22 5.90
N LYS A 18 5.95 16.48 6.33
CA LYS A 18 6.96 17.29 7.04
C LYS A 18 7.44 16.69 8.36
N LYS A 19 6.61 15.87 9.04
CA LYS A 19 6.99 15.17 10.26
C LYS A 19 8.00 14.04 10.04
N ARG A 20 8.38 13.75 8.79
CA ARG A 20 9.37 12.75 8.41
C ARG A 20 10.42 13.35 7.50
N ARG A 21 11.42 13.99 8.12
CA ARG A 21 12.66 14.35 7.43
C ARG A 21 13.49 13.07 7.16
N ASN A 22 13.21 12.39 6.07
CA ASN A 22 14.25 11.58 5.45
C ASN A 22 15.06 12.56 4.57
N THR A 23 16.30 12.78 4.92
CA THR A 23 17.20 13.79 4.33
C THR A 23 17.47 13.61 2.83
N ASN A 24 16.88 12.58 2.23
CA ASN A 24 17.12 12.17 0.84
C ASN A 24 16.02 12.56 -0.15
N ASN A 25 14.94 13.18 0.29
CA ASN A 25 13.83 13.54 -0.58
C ASN A 25 13.65 15.06 -0.63
N TYR A 26 13.67 15.62 -1.81
CA TYR A 26 13.22 17.00 -2.05
C TYR A 26 11.71 17.04 -1.81
N GLN A 27 11.27 17.84 -0.83
CA GLN A 27 9.85 17.97 -0.51
C GLN A 27 9.18 18.82 -1.60
N ASN A 28 8.42 18.18 -2.46
CA ASN A 28 7.62 18.87 -3.48
C ASN A 28 6.18 18.35 -3.54
N ILE A 29 5.58 18.05 -2.38
CA ILE A 29 4.15 17.73 -2.33
C ILE A 29 3.36 18.99 -2.70
N GLY A 30 2.58 18.87 -3.78
CA GLY A 30 1.87 19.98 -4.42
C GLY A 30 2.56 20.53 -5.67
N GLY A 31 3.74 19.99 -6.03
CA GLY A 31 4.37 20.22 -7.34
C GLY A 31 3.94 19.17 -8.37
N PHE A 32 4.46 19.27 -9.59
CA PHE A 32 4.09 18.38 -10.70
C PHE A 32 4.66 16.96 -10.56
N GLY A 33 5.73 16.77 -9.79
CA GLY A 33 6.34 15.46 -9.59
C GLY A 33 7.22 15.40 -8.35
N SER A 34 7.51 14.19 -7.89
CA SER A 34 8.38 13.96 -6.75
C SER A 34 9.83 13.76 -7.20
N ILE A 35 10.77 14.42 -6.53
CA ILE A 35 12.20 14.26 -6.77
C ILE A 35 12.79 13.49 -5.60
N THR A 36 13.43 12.36 -5.88
CA THR A 36 14.04 11.49 -4.88
C THR A 36 15.45 11.10 -5.30
N ASN A 37 16.32 10.86 -4.31
CA ASN A 37 17.67 10.40 -4.57
C ASN A 37 17.74 8.88 -4.68
N ILE A 38 18.57 8.38 -5.58
CA ILE A 38 18.96 6.97 -5.62
C ILE A 38 19.86 6.70 -4.40
N PRO A 39 19.68 5.58 -3.68
CA PRO A 39 20.52 5.26 -2.51
C PRO A 39 22.01 5.16 -2.87
N LYS A 40 22.85 6.06 -2.31
CA LYS A 40 24.30 6.14 -2.61
C LYS A 40 25.11 4.88 -2.22
N LYS A 41 24.56 4.04 -1.32
CA LYS A 41 25.25 2.84 -0.81
C LYS A 41 25.18 1.64 -1.75
N LEU A 42 24.34 1.69 -2.80
CA LEU A 42 24.21 0.63 -3.78
C LEU A 42 25.21 0.87 -4.93
N LYS A 43 25.94 -0.17 -5.32
CA LYS A 43 26.93 -0.13 -6.40
C LYS A 43 26.27 -0.33 -7.77
N ASN A 44 25.34 -1.28 -7.86
CA ASN A 44 24.58 -1.59 -9.07
C ASN A 44 23.07 -1.68 -8.76
N PRO A 45 22.45 -0.55 -8.40
CA PRO A 45 21.06 -0.54 -7.97
C PRO A 45 20.10 -0.94 -9.10
N LYS A 46 19.14 -1.78 -8.78
CA LYS A 46 17.97 -2.06 -9.60
C LYS A 46 16.78 -1.39 -8.95
N LEU A 47 15.99 -0.72 -9.78
CA LEU A 47 14.70 -0.16 -9.40
C LEU A 47 13.64 -1.23 -9.58
N VAL A 48 12.82 -1.43 -8.56
CA VAL A 48 11.64 -2.30 -8.59
C VAL A 48 10.42 -1.42 -8.34
N ALA A 49 9.42 -1.52 -9.20
CA ALA A 49 8.18 -0.79 -9.08
C ALA A 49 6.99 -1.76 -9.05
N SER A 50 5.99 -1.45 -8.26
CA SER A 50 4.73 -2.19 -8.19
C SER A 50 3.57 -1.20 -8.11
N THR A 51 2.45 -1.58 -8.70
CA THR A 51 1.18 -0.87 -8.59
C THR A 51 0.08 -1.87 -8.27
N ASP A 52 -0.79 -1.51 -7.34
CA ASP A 52 -1.94 -2.34 -6.99
C ASP A 52 -3.06 -1.48 -6.40
N GLY A 53 -4.24 -2.06 -6.28
CA GLY A 53 -5.40 -1.50 -5.60
C GLY A 53 -5.77 -2.29 -4.36
N VAL A 54 -6.79 -1.81 -3.64
CA VAL A 54 -7.34 -2.55 -2.49
C VAL A 54 -8.38 -3.57 -2.93
N GLY A 55 -8.95 -3.39 -4.11
CA GLY A 55 -10.00 -4.25 -4.64
C GLY A 55 -11.31 -4.14 -3.87
N THR A 56 -12.14 -5.19 -3.95
CA THR A 56 -13.52 -5.14 -3.45
C THR A 56 -13.67 -5.10 -1.92
N LYS A 57 -12.58 -5.17 -1.15
CA LYS A 57 -12.56 -4.86 0.29
C LYS A 57 -13.07 -3.44 0.58
N ILE A 58 -12.87 -2.51 -0.36
CA ILE A 58 -13.39 -1.13 -0.29
C ILE A 58 -14.91 -1.11 -0.03
N GLU A 59 -15.67 -2.05 -0.58
CA GLU A 59 -17.11 -2.13 -0.38
C GLU A 59 -17.47 -2.47 1.07
N ILE A 60 -16.73 -3.38 1.69
CA ILE A 60 -16.87 -3.70 3.12
C ILE A 60 -16.51 -2.49 3.98
N ALA A 61 -15.44 -1.77 3.63
CA ALA A 61 -15.05 -0.54 4.32
C ALA A 61 -16.14 0.55 4.22
N ASN A 62 -16.80 0.68 3.07
CA ASN A 62 -17.93 1.58 2.88
C ASN A 62 -19.12 1.20 3.74
N GLU A 63 -19.52 -0.08 3.77
CA GLU A 63 -20.62 -0.62 4.56
C GLU A 63 -20.37 -0.39 6.06
N LEU A 64 -19.15 -0.69 6.53
CA LEU A 64 -18.78 -0.55 7.93
C LEU A 64 -18.37 0.87 8.33
N LYS A 65 -18.27 1.81 7.37
CA LYS A 65 -17.77 3.19 7.56
C LYS A 65 -16.37 3.23 8.23
N LYS A 66 -15.53 2.22 7.95
CA LYS A 66 -14.18 2.07 8.48
C LYS A 66 -13.16 2.29 7.35
N PHE A 67 -12.49 3.44 7.37
CA PHE A 67 -11.58 3.87 6.28
C PHE A 67 -10.12 3.95 6.69
N ASN A 68 -9.82 3.95 7.98
CA ASN A 68 -8.46 4.13 8.51
C ASN A 68 -7.53 2.92 8.28
N THR A 69 -8.10 1.73 8.00
CA THR A 69 -7.31 0.52 7.68
C THR A 69 -7.03 0.36 6.20
N ILE A 70 -7.93 0.88 5.34
CA ILE A 70 -7.87 0.72 3.89
C ILE A 70 -6.60 1.34 3.28
N GLY A 71 -6.12 2.46 3.83
CA GLY A 71 -4.85 3.04 3.38
C GLY A 71 -3.64 2.16 3.73
N ILE A 72 -3.70 1.41 4.85
CA ILE A 72 -2.67 0.41 5.18
C ILE A 72 -2.73 -0.74 4.18
N ASP A 73 -3.94 -1.20 3.83
CA ASP A 73 -4.12 -2.23 2.81
C ASP A 73 -3.48 -1.81 1.49
N LEU A 74 -3.73 -0.59 1.04
CA LEU A 74 -3.19 -0.06 -0.21
C LEU A 74 -1.65 -0.12 -0.23
N VAL A 75 -1.02 0.38 0.83
CA VAL A 75 0.45 0.34 0.93
C VAL A 75 0.95 -1.10 0.98
N ALA A 76 0.30 -1.98 1.75
CA ALA A 76 0.69 -3.36 1.89
C ALA A 76 0.67 -4.13 0.56
N MET A 77 -0.39 -3.94 -0.25
CA MET A 77 -0.53 -4.60 -1.55
C MET A 77 0.66 -4.26 -2.47
N CYS A 78 1.09 -3.00 -2.49
CA CYS A 78 2.22 -2.60 -3.33
C CYS A 78 3.59 -2.97 -2.74
N VAL A 79 3.83 -2.71 -1.44
CA VAL A 79 5.19 -2.90 -0.89
C VAL A 79 5.54 -4.36 -0.65
N ASN A 80 4.55 -5.23 -0.43
CA ASN A 80 4.80 -6.67 -0.31
C ASN A 80 5.32 -7.26 -1.63
N ASP A 81 4.88 -6.73 -2.77
CA ASP A 81 5.38 -7.15 -4.09
C ASP A 81 6.81 -6.66 -4.36
N LEU A 82 7.21 -5.52 -3.78
CA LEU A 82 8.61 -5.08 -3.87
C LEU A 82 9.55 -5.99 -3.09
N ILE A 83 9.16 -6.37 -1.86
CA ILE A 83 10.05 -7.14 -0.99
C ILE A 83 10.25 -8.58 -1.45
N VAL A 84 9.29 -9.17 -2.16
CA VAL A 84 9.47 -10.51 -2.74
C VAL A 84 10.46 -10.54 -3.89
N GLN A 85 10.79 -9.37 -4.46
CA GLN A 85 11.89 -9.20 -5.41
C GLN A 85 13.23 -8.86 -4.71
N GLY A 86 13.25 -8.78 -3.37
CA GLY A 86 14.42 -8.37 -2.59
C GLY A 86 14.55 -6.85 -2.44
N ALA A 87 13.66 -6.06 -3.00
CA ALA A 87 13.77 -4.60 -2.97
C ALA A 87 13.31 -4.02 -1.63
N LYS A 88 14.04 -3.00 -1.17
CA LYS A 88 13.63 -2.19 -0.01
C LYS A 88 12.74 -1.06 -0.48
N PRO A 89 11.49 -0.95 0.00
CA PRO A 89 10.61 0.16 -0.34
C PRO A 89 11.29 1.50 -0.03
N ALA A 90 11.22 2.44 -0.97
CA ALA A 90 11.81 3.77 -0.85
C ALA A 90 10.74 4.85 -0.79
N PHE A 91 9.81 4.85 -1.74
CA PHE A 91 8.73 5.82 -1.78
C PHE A 91 7.43 5.24 -2.33
N PHE A 92 6.36 5.94 -2.01
CA PHE A 92 4.98 5.58 -2.33
C PHE A 92 4.23 6.81 -2.87
N LEU A 93 3.37 6.56 -3.85
CA LEU A 93 2.38 7.51 -4.35
C LEU A 93 1.01 6.85 -4.31
N ASP A 94 -0.04 7.65 -4.12
CA ASP A 94 -1.41 7.16 -4.13
C ASP A 94 -2.26 7.89 -5.19
N TYR A 95 -3.29 7.19 -5.67
CA TYR A 95 -4.35 7.76 -6.49
C TYR A 95 -5.69 7.45 -5.85
N ILE A 96 -6.46 8.48 -5.55
CA ILE A 96 -7.78 8.38 -4.95
C ILE A 96 -8.81 8.91 -5.94
N ALA A 97 -9.61 8.02 -6.53
CA ALA A 97 -10.74 8.39 -7.39
C ALA A 97 -12.04 8.30 -6.59
N ILE A 98 -12.84 9.35 -6.58
CA ILE A 98 -14.04 9.44 -5.74
C ILE A 98 -15.19 10.16 -6.47
N ASN A 99 -16.43 9.71 -6.24
CA ASN A 99 -17.59 10.40 -6.81
C ASN A 99 -17.70 11.87 -6.36
N LYS A 100 -17.65 12.11 -5.03
CA LYS A 100 -17.70 13.43 -4.42
C LYS A 100 -16.80 13.49 -3.21
N LEU A 101 -16.00 14.53 -3.11
CA LEU A 101 -15.05 14.74 -2.02
C LEU A 101 -15.76 14.81 -0.66
N LYS A 102 -15.40 13.89 0.22
CA LYS A 102 -15.76 13.88 1.63
C LYS A 102 -14.49 13.95 2.46
N ILE A 103 -14.10 15.14 2.87
CA ILE A 103 -12.82 15.44 3.53
C ILE A 103 -12.52 14.46 4.67
N ASN A 104 -13.48 14.22 5.58
CA ASN A 104 -13.29 13.31 6.72
C ASN A 104 -13.05 11.85 6.31
N LYS A 105 -13.63 11.40 5.18
CA LYS A 105 -13.39 10.06 4.65
C LYS A 105 -11.97 9.96 4.09
N VAL A 106 -11.59 10.91 3.26
CA VAL A 106 -10.29 10.91 2.59
C VAL A 106 -9.15 11.11 3.60
N LYS A 107 -9.32 11.97 4.61
CA LYS A 107 -8.36 12.08 5.72
C LYS A 107 -8.08 10.73 6.39
N LYS A 108 -9.12 9.95 6.72
CA LYS A 108 -8.95 8.61 7.32
C LYS A 108 -8.20 7.65 6.41
N ILE A 109 -8.45 7.69 5.10
CA ILE A 109 -7.71 6.88 4.11
C ILE A 109 -6.24 7.28 4.10
N LEU A 110 -5.94 8.58 4.00
CA LEU A 110 -4.56 9.09 4.00
C LEU A 110 -3.82 8.82 5.31
N ASP A 111 -4.47 8.93 6.46
CA ASP A 111 -3.88 8.53 7.74
C ASP A 111 -3.46 7.06 7.72
N GLY A 112 -4.28 6.21 7.10
CA GLY A 112 -3.96 4.80 6.85
C GLY A 112 -2.75 4.63 5.92
N ILE A 113 -2.68 5.38 4.82
CA ILE A 113 -1.55 5.35 3.89
C ILE A 113 -0.26 5.78 4.59
N VAL A 114 -0.28 6.91 5.31
CA VAL A 114 0.87 7.40 6.08
C VAL A 114 1.33 6.37 7.12
N LYS A 115 0.38 5.72 7.81
CA LYS A 115 0.68 4.64 8.76
C LYS A 115 1.30 3.42 8.06
N GLY A 116 0.76 3.02 6.91
CA GLY A 116 1.30 1.93 6.08
C GLY A 116 2.73 2.23 5.62
N CYS A 117 2.97 3.42 5.08
CA CYS A 117 4.31 3.89 4.70
C CYS A 117 5.28 3.88 5.89
N LYS A 118 4.79 4.26 7.07
CA LYS A 118 5.59 4.17 8.31
C LYS A 118 6.00 2.74 8.66
N ILE A 119 5.09 1.78 8.55
CA ILE A 119 5.36 0.37 8.82
C ILE A 119 6.33 -0.18 7.77
N ALA A 120 6.12 0.17 6.50
CA ALA A 120 6.96 -0.24 5.37
C ALA A 120 8.33 0.46 5.32
N ASN A 121 8.55 1.47 6.17
CA ASN A 121 9.75 2.32 6.14
C ASN A 121 10.01 2.99 4.80
N CYS A 122 8.95 3.41 4.10
CA CYS A 122 9.01 4.19 2.87
C CYS A 122 8.39 5.57 3.07
N SER A 123 8.64 6.49 2.13
CA SER A 123 8.12 7.86 2.18
C SER A 123 6.91 8.00 1.27
N LEU A 124 5.81 8.57 1.77
CA LEU A 124 4.76 9.10 0.90
C LEU A 124 5.29 10.39 0.27
N VAL A 125 5.47 10.40 -1.04
CA VAL A 125 6.14 11.51 -1.74
C VAL A 125 5.21 12.32 -2.63
N GLY A 126 4.00 11.83 -2.86
CA GLY A 126 2.98 12.50 -3.67
C GLY A 126 1.77 11.63 -3.84
N GLY A 127 0.85 12.07 -4.65
CA GLY A 127 -0.37 11.37 -5.01
C GLY A 127 -1.31 12.28 -5.78
N GLU A 128 -2.44 11.74 -6.18
CA GLU A 128 -3.47 12.47 -6.91
C GLU A 128 -4.85 12.14 -6.34
N MET A 129 -5.75 13.10 -6.35
CA MET A 129 -7.14 12.89 -5.96
C MET A 129 -8.07 13.45 -7.01
N ALA A 130 -8.82 12.57 -7.66
CA ALA A 130 -9.77 12.92 -8.69
C ALA A 130 -11.22 12.83 -8.18
N GLU A 131 -11.95 13.95 -8.24
CA GLU A 131 -13.39 13.99 -8.05
C GLU A 131 -14.07 13.73 -9.40
N MET A 132 -14.76 12.60 -9.53
CA MET A 132 -15.29 12.09 -10.80
C MET A 132 -16.80 11.78 -10.68
N PRO A 133 -17.66 12.83 -10.59
CA PRO A 133 -19.11 12.65 -10.60
C PRO A 133 -19.56 12.08 -11.95
N GLY A 134 -20.46 11.10 -11.90
CA GLY A 134 -20.93 10.41 -13.12
C GLY A 134 -20.12 9.14 -13.47
N THR A 135 -18.82 9.12 -13.22
CA THR A 135 -18.00 7.91 -13.38
C THR A 135 -18.19 6.96 -12.19
N TYR A 136 -18.11 7.50 -10.97
CA TYR A 136 -18.39 6.73 -9.76
C TYR A 136 -19.79 7.02 -9.24
N ALA A 137 -20.52 5.98 -8.87
CA ALA A 137 -21.81 6.11 -8.20
C ALA A 137 -21.65 6.80 -6.83
N LYS A 138 -22.76 7.33 -6.29
CA LYS A 138 -22.79 8.04 -5.00
C LYS A 138 -22.09 7.22 -3.90
N ASN A 139 -21.17 7.85 -3.18
CA ASN A 139 -20.32 7.26 -2.11
C ASN A 139 -19.28 6.23 -2.56
N LYS A 140 -19.21 5.89 -3.85
CA LYS A 140 -18.17 5.00 -4.37
C LYS A 140 -16.86 5.74 -4.55
N PHE A 141 -15.77 4.99 -4.45
CA PHE A 141 -14.40 5.46 -4.65
C PHE A 141 -13.52 4.27 -4.99
N ASP A 142 -12.36 4.56 -5.53
CA ASP A 142 -11.30 3.58 -5.76
C ASP A 142 -9.96 4.11 -5.29
N LEU A 143 -9.03 3.21 -5.05
CA LEU A 143 -7.69 3.49 -4.57
C LEU A 143 -6.68 2.71 -5.39
N ALA A 144 -5.68 3.39 -5.92
CA ALA A 144 -4.49 2.76 -6.49
C ALA A 144 -3.23 3.28 -5.78
N GLY A 145 -2.27 2.39 -5.59
CA GLY A 145 -0.98 2.71 -5.02
C GLY A 145 0.15 2.40 -5.99
N PHE A 146 1.23 3.15 -5.87
CA PHE A 146 2.45 2.99 -6.65
C PHE A 146 3.62 3.01 -5.68
N ALA A 147 4.32 1.91 -5.60
CA ALA A 147 5.49 1.78 -4.74
C ALA A 147 6.75 1.61 -5.58
N VAL A 148 7.83 2.23 -5.14
CA VAL A 148 9.14 2.05 -5.75
C VAL A 148 10.14 1.70 -4.66
N GLY A 149 10.98 0.72 -4.96
CA GLY A 149 12.07 0.29 -4.10
C GLY A 149 13.35 0.08 -4.88
N PHE A 150 14.42 -0.14 -4.14
CA PHE A 150 15.74 -0.41 -4.71
C PHE A 150 16.34 -1.67 -4.10
N VAL A 151 17.08 -2.38 -4.92
CA VAL A 151 17.83 -3.58 -4.54
C VAL A 151 19.19 -3.58 -5.25
N GLU A 152 20.23 -4.07 -4.59
CA GLU A 152 21.49 -4.37 -5.27
C GLU A 152 21.27 -5.54 -6.23
N ARG A 153 21.83 -5.48 -7.45
CA ARG A 153 21.64 -6.53 -8.47
C ARG A 153 21.87 -7.95 -7.93
N GLU A 154 22.89 -8.12 -7.12
CA GLU A 154 23.28 -9.42 -6.56
C GLU A 154 22.23 -9.96 -5.57
N ASN A 155 21.45 -9.06 -4.94
CA ASN A 155 20.45 -9.37 -3.91
C ASN A 155 19.04 -9.53 -4.48
N LEU A 156 18.86 -9.47 -5.81
CA LEU A 156 17.57 -9.76 -6.43
C LEU A 156 17.13 -11.19 -6.08
N LEU A 157 15.89 -11.34 -5.66
CA LEU A 157 15.26 -12.64 -5.43
C LEU A 157 14.59 -13.06 -6.74
N VAL A 158 15.27 -13.91 -7.49
CA VAL A 158 14.83 -14.42 -8.81
C VAL A 158 14.64 -15.92 -8.76
N LYS A 159 13.69 -16.45 -9.53
CA LYS A 159 13.34 -17.87 -9.55
C LYS A 159 14.53 -18.81 -9.79
N ASP A 160 15.51 -18.36 -10.57
CA ASP A 160 16.66 -19.17 -10.97
C ASP A 160 17.65 -19.46 -9.80
N LYS A 161 17.48 -18.75 -8.67
CA LYS A 161 18.24 -19.02 -7.43
C LYS A 161 17.65 -20.14 -6.59
N VAL A 162 16.37 -20.49 -6.80
CA VAL A 162 15.67 -21.53 -6.04
C VAL A 162 16.13 -22.90 -6.51
N LYS A 163 16.47 -23.77 -5.56
CA LYS A 163 17.05 -25.10 -5.83
C LYS A 163 16.27 -26.20 -5.11
N SER A 164 16.39 -27.41 -5.63
CA SER A 164 15.95 -28.60 -4.90
C SER A 164 16.71 -28.73 -3.59
N GLY A 165 16.00 -29.00 -2.49
CA GLY A 165 16.56 -29.04 -1.14
C GLY A 165 16.45 -27.72 -0.35
N ASP A 166 16.00 -26.62 -0.97
CA ASP A 166 15.72 -25.38 -0.24
C ASP A 166 14.60 -25.57 0.78
N ILE A 167 14.75 -24.94 1.94
CA ILE A 167 13.77 -24.99 3.04
C ILE A 167 12.69 -23.94 2.79
N LEU A 168 11.43 -24.37 2.84
CA LEU A 168 10.27 -23.47 2.76
C LEU A 168 9.94 -22.89 4.14
N LEU A 169 9.93 -21.56 4.23
CA LEU A 169 9.49 -20.83 5.40
C LEU A 169 8.17 -20.12 5.10
N ALA A 170 7.16 -20.34 5.96
CA ALA A 170 5.88 -19.64 5.87
C ALA A 170 5.79 -18.54 6.92
N VAL A 171 5.37 -17.35 6.50
CA VAL A 171 5.07 -16.23 7.40
C VAL A 171 3.55 -16.04 7.44
N PRO A 172 2.89 -16.14 8.61
CA PRO A 172 1.43 -16.14 8.69
C PRO A 172 0.83 -14.80 8.31
N SER A 173 -0.35 -14.85 7.69
CA SER A 173 -1.16 -13.67 7.37
C SER A 173 -1.85 -13.09 8.61
N SER A 174 -2.41 -11.87 8.50
CA SER A 174 -3.29 -11.26 9.50
C SER A 174 -4.77 -11.60 9.28
N GLY A 175 -5.09 -12.43 8.30
CA GLY A 175 -6.42 -12.80 7.85
C GLY A 175 -6.52 -12.81 6.32
N LEU A 176 -7.68 -12.46 5.77
CA LEU A 176 -7.94 -12.45 4.32
C LEU A 176 -7.12 -11.39 3.55
N HIS A 177 -6.47 -10.46 4.25
CA HIS A 177 -5.79 -9.31 3.67
C HIS A 177 -6.73 -8.48 2.81
N SER A 178 -6.48 -8.38 1.49
CA SER A 178 -7.35 -7.68 0.54
C SER A 178 -7.86 -8.61 -0.58
N ASN A 179 -7.70 -9.91 -0.44
CA ASN A 179 -8.08 -10.91 -1.44
C ASN A 179 -9.38 -11.65 -1.06
N GLY A 180 -10.09 -12.19 -2.07
CA GLY A 180 -11.29 -13.01 -1.86
C GLY A 180 -12.56 -12.25 -1.45
N TYR A 181 -12.56 -10.92 -1.41
CA TYR A 181 -13.70 -10.11 -0.93
C TYR A 181 -14.93 -10.16 -1.83
N SER A 182 -14.79 -10.47 -3.11
CA SER A 182 -15.92 -10.74 -4.00
C SER A 182 -16.73 -11.93 -3.51
N LEU A 183 -16.07 -13.01 -3.09
CA LEU A 183 -16.71 -14.20 -2.50
C LEU A 183 -17.34 -13.86 -1.14
N VAL A 184 -16.63 -13.16 -0.27
CA VAL A 184 -17.16 -12.69 1.02
C VAL A 184 -18.46 -11.92 0.83
N ARG A 185 -18.48 -10.96 -0.09
CA ARG A 185 -19.68 -10.16 -0.40
C ARG A 185 -20.81 -11.03 -0.96
N LYS A 186 -20.50 -12.04 -1.78
CA LYS A 186 -21.49 -13.01 -2.27
C LYS A 186 -22.10 -13.83 -1.13
N ILE A 187 -21.30 -14.32 -0.20
CA ILE A 187 -21.74 -15.13 0.97
C ILE A 187 -22.68 -14.31 1.88
N PHE A 188 -22.34 -13.04 2.12
CA PHE A 188 -23.11 -12.16 2.99
C PHE A 188 -24.14 -11.31 2.26
N LYS A 189 -24.39 -11.55 0.97
CA LYS A 189 -25.44 -10.86 0.24
C LYS A 189 -26.79 -11.08 0.93
N ASN A 190 -27.46 -9.99 1.29
CA ASN A 190 -28.75 -10.01 2.01
C ASN A 190 -28.70 -10.64 3.42
N LYS A 191 -27.52 -10.81 4.00
CA LYS A 191 -27.34 -11.34 5.36
C LYS A 191 -26.63 -10.31 6.24
N LYS A 192 -26.99 -10.29 7.52
CA LYS A 192 -26.28 -9.47 8.51
C LYS A 192 -24.93 -10.11 8.82
N ILE A 193 -23.84 -9.38 8.60
CA ILE A 193 -22.50 -9.86 8.97
C ILE A 193 -22.36 -9.81 10.50
N PRO A 194 -22.00 -10.93 11.17
CA PRO A 194 -21.76 -10.95 12.61
C PRO A 194 -20.64 -9.98 13.05
N PRO A 195 -20.73 -9.38 14.26
CA PRO A 195 -19.72 -8.40 14.73
C PRO A 195 -18.27 -8.91 14.72
N LEU A 196 -18.04 -10.15 15.10
CA LEU A 196 -16.72 -10.78 15.06
C LEU A 196 -16.17 -10.87 13.64
N ILE A 197 -17.02 -11.28 12.69
CA ILE A 197 -16.64 -11.37 11.28
C ILE A 197 -16.36 -9.97 10.72
N LYS A 198 -17.17 -8.95 11.06
CA LYS A 198 -16.88 -7.55 10.65
C LYS A 198 -15.50 -7.10 11.08
N LYS A 199 -15.08 -7.45 12.31
CA LYS A 199 -13.76 -7.10 12.85
C LYS A 199 -12.65 -7.79 12.06
N GLU A 200 -12.82 -9.06 11.70
CA GLU A 200 -11.86 -9.80 10.89
C GLU A 200 -11.76 -9.25 9.45
N LEU A 201 -12.90 -8.99 8.82
CA LEU A 201 -12.95 -8.48 7.45
C LEU A 201 -12.30 -7.11 7.27
N ILE A 202 -12.19 -6.30 8.32
CA ILE A 202 -11.58 -4.97 8.21
C ILE A 202 -10.15 -4.93 8.75
N LYS A 203 -9.59 -6.05 9.21
CA LYS A 203 -8.18 -6.12 9.57
C LYS A 203 -7.31 -5.68 8.39
N PRO A 204 -6.32 -4.82 8.61
CA PRO A 204 -5.43 -4.42 7.52
C PRO A 204 -4.54 -5.59 7.07
N THR A 205 -4.21 -5.58 5.80
CA THR A 205 -3.20 -6.44 5.20
C THR A 205 -1.88 -6.24 5.93
N LYS A 206 -1.22 -7.34 6.28
CA LYS A 206 0.08 -7.31 6.95
C LYS A 206 1.16 -6.82 5.98
N ILE A 207 2.00 -5.91 6.45
CA ILE A 207 3.19 -5.43 5.75
C ILE A 207 4.38 -6.24 6.26
N TYR A 208 4.99 -7.05 5.41
CA TYR A 208 6.04 -8.01 5.76
C TYR A 208 7.47 -7.47 5.67
N VAL A 209 7.62 -6.17 5.42
CA VAL A 209 8.94 -5.54 5.18
C VAL A 209 9.95 -5.82 6.30
N LYS A 210 9.51 -5.78 7.56
CA LYS A 210 10.40 -6.03 8.72
C LYS A 210 10.81 -7.50 8.80
N GLU A 211 9.86 -8.41 8.62
CA GLU A 211 10.08 -9.85 8.70
C GLU A 211 11.03 -10.30 7.60
N ILE A 212 10.75 -9.95 6.36
CA ILE A 212 11.58 -10.34 5.21
C ILE A 212 12.97 -9.74 5.33
N ASN A 213 13.11 -8.46 5.66
CA ASN A 213 14.42 -7.84 5.87
C ASN A 213 15.22 -8.49 7.02
N LYS A 214 14.54 -8.98 8.08
CA LYS A 214 15.20 -9.69 9.18
C LYS A 214 15.70 -11.06 8.73
N ILE A 215 14.87 -11.84 8.04
CA ILE A 215 15.22 -13.17 7.53
C ILE A 215 16.33 -13.06 6.48
N ASN A 216 16.25 -12.07 5.58
CA ASN A 216 17.21 -11.89 4.48
C ASN A 216 18.42 -11.00 4.84
N ARG A 217 18.67 -10.77 6.14
CA ARG A 217 19.80 -9.89 6.57
C ARG A 217 21.15 -10.32 6.01
N ASN A 218 21.37 -11.64 5.86
CA ASN A 218 22.62 -12.24 5.35
C ASN A 218 22.43 -12.85 3.95
N ASN A 219 21.43 -12.37 3.18
CA ASN A 219 21.11 -12.87 1.84
C ASN A 219 20.85 -14.40 1.81
N LEU A 220 20.15 -14.91 2.83
CA LEU A 220 19.84 -16.33 2.98
C LEU A 220 18.60 -16.80 2.19
N ILE A 221 17.84 -15.88 1.61
CA ILE A 221 16.63 -16.20 0.84
C ILE A 221 17.01 -16.36 -0.63
N ASN A 222 16.68 -17.49 -1.21
CA ASN A 222 16.87 -17.76 -2.65
C ASN A 222 15.67 -17.25 -3.47
N GLY A 223 14.46 -17.31 -2.93
CA GLY A 223 13.24 -16.83 -3.55
C GLY A 223 12.17 -16.46 -2.52
N CYS A 224 11.20 -15.69 -2.92
CA CYS A 224 10.08 -15.29 -2.06
C CYS A 224 8.82 -15.16 -2.91
N ALA A 225 7.67 -15.54 -2.34
CA ALA A 225 6.37 -15.40 -2.97
C ALA A 225 5.38 -14.71 -2.03
N ASN A 226 4.62 -13.75 -2.56
CA ASN A 226 3.50 -13.12 -1.89
C ASN A 226 2.23 -13.88 -2.30
N ILE A 227 1.69 -14.69 -1.41
CA ILE A 227 0.51 -15.51 -1.72
C ILE A 227 -0.74 -14.63 -1.68
N THR A 228 -1.33 -14.41 -2.85
CA THR A 228 -2.50 -13.57 -3.10
C THR A 228 -3.62 -14.33 -3.82
N GLY A 229 -4.50 -13.63 -4.58
CA GLY A 229 -5.63 -14.26 -5.26
C GLY A 229 -5.20 -15.06 -6.48
N GLY A 230 -4.93 -16.28 -6.40
CA GLY A 230 -4.46 -17.18 -7.47
C GLY A 230 -3.49 -18.24 -6.96
N GLY A 231 -3.12 -18.09 -5.70
CA GLY A 231 -2.25 -19.03 -4.99
C GLY A 231 -0.79 -18.67 -4.99
#